data_e0e05cadd6173da4a44e01151002e075
#
_entry.id   e0e05cadd6173da4a44e01151002e075
#
_cell.length_a   1.000
_cell.length_b   1.000
_cell.length_c   1.000
_cell.angle_alpha   90.00
_cell.angle_beta   90.00
_cell.angle_gamma   90.00
#
_symmetry.space_group_name_H-M   'P 1'
#
loop_
_entity.id
_entity.type
_entity.pdbx_description
1 polymer ?
#
loop_
_entity_poly.entity_id
_entity_poly.type
_entity_poly.pdbx_seq_one_letter_code
_entity_poly.pdbx_strand_id
1 'polypeptide(L)'
;MSRTPHAKTPEAAPAEAKAPDPARRSDRSRRAILDAALALVGEVGYNKLTIEAIAARAGVGKQTIYRWWPSKAAVLLDASLALAGDAATADGRAALPDTGDLAADLKQVLRATVDEFNDPAYDAPLRALTAAGATDPELGARFTERLLAPQLALYEDRLRSARAAGDLAGGADLRLMTEMLLGPLTYRWLLRTAPLTHAFADALVDAVLGTA
;
A
#
# COMPACT_ATOMS: atom_id res chain seq x y z
N MET A 1 14.33 81.81 -11.98
CA MET A 1 14.92 80.54 -12.41
C MET A 1 14.87 79.59 -11.22
N SER A 2 13.77 78.85 -11.07
CA SER A 2 13.54 77.91 -9.93
C SER A 2 13.91 76.50 -10.39
N ARG A 3 14.82 75.86 -9.62
CA ARG A 3 15.23 74.49 -9.83
C ARG A 3 14.37 73.60 -8.95
N THR A 4 13.63 72.70 -9.58
CA THR A 4 12.84 71.62 -8.94
C THR A 4 13.76 70.49 -8.51
N PRO A 5 13.61 69.91 -7.31
CA PRO A 5 14.41 68.75 -6.88
C PRO A 5 13.76 67.46 -7.46
N HIS A 6 14.63 66.62 -8.03
CA HIS A 6 14.30 65.26 -8.44
C HIS A 6 14.02 64.40 -7.20
N ALA A 7 12.82 63.79 -7.15
CA ALA A 7 12.45 62.78 -6.21
C ALA A 7 13.12 61.43 -6.59
N LYS A 8 13.91 60.89 -5.67
CA LYS A 8 14.51 59.54 -5.75
C LYS A 8 13.44 58.52 -5.46
N THR A 9 13.16 57.65 -6.43
CA THR A 9 12.30 56.45 -6.27
C THR A 9 12.97 55.48 -5.28
N PRO A 10 12.25 54.89 -4.30
CA PRO A 10 12.84 53.90 -3.42
C PRO A 10 13.01 52.59 -4.21
N GLU A 11 14.26 52.08 -4.20
CA GLU A 11 14.66 50.80 -4.71
C GLU A 11 14.02 49.71 -3.84
N ALA A 12 13.21 48.84 -4.48
CA ALA A 12 12.54 47.71 -3.81
C ALA A 12 13.59 46.72 -3.30
N ALA A 13 13.59 46.48 -2.00
CA ALA A 13 14.43 45.46 -1.37
C ALA A 13 14.13 44.06 -1.96
N PRO A 14 15.14 43.21 -2.19
CA PRO A 14 14.94 41.85 -2.68
C PRO A 14 14.14 41.02 -1.66
N ALA A 15 13.09 40.35 -2.13
CA ALA A 15 12.28 39.47 -1.33
C ALA A 15 13.17 38.38 -0.72
N GLU A 16 13.26 38.33 0.61
CA GLU A 16 13.95 37.26 1.33
C GLU A 16 13.37 35.91 0.93
N ALA A 17 14.18 35.08 0.29
CA ALA A 17 13.87 33.70 -0.03
C ALA A 17 13.64 32.95 1.29
N LYS A 18 12.38 32.63 1.60
CA LYS A 18 11.94 31.91 2.79
C LYS A 18 12.74 30.62 2.90
N ALA A 19 13.52 30.44 3.97
CA ALA A 19 14.31 29.24 4.20
C ALA A 19 13.41 27.98 4.09
N PRO A 20 13.86 26.90 3.44
CA PRO A 20 13.07 25.70 3.28
C PRO A 20 12.67 25.12 4.64
N ASP A 21 11.37 24.94 4.85
CA ASP A 21 10.78 24.37 6.07
C ASP A 21 11.43 22.99 6.38
N PRO A 22 12.02 22.80 7.57
CA PRO A 22 12.65 21.53 7.96
C PRO A 22 11.69 20.35 7.92
N ALA A 23 10.41 20.54 8.23
CA ALA A 23 9.39 19.50 8.18
C ALA A 23 9.16 19.03 6.72
N ARG A 24 8.98 19.97 5.78
CA ARG A 24 8.84 19.66 4.35
C ARG A 24 10.06 18.94 3.77
N ARG A 25 11.27 19.27 4.24
CA ARG A 25 12.48 18.57 3.81
C ARG A 25 12.51 17.14 4.34
N SER A 26 12.07 16.94 5.60
CA SER A 26 11.96 15.64 6.25
C SER A 26 10.98 14.73 5.48
N ASP A 27 9.78 15.22 5.18
CA ASP A 27 8.74 14.47 4.46
C ASP A 27 9.17 14.11 3.03
N ARG A 28 9.81 15.05 2.33
CA ARG A 28 10.39 14.79 1.00
C ARG A 28 11.44 13.68 1.05
N SER A 29 12.34 13.74 2.03
CA SER A 29 13.38 12.73 2.20
C SER A 29 12.78 11.36 2.55
N ARG A 30 11.76 11.33 3.43
CA ARG A 30 11.04 10.11 3.78
C ARG A 30 10.39 9.48 2.54
N ARG A 31 9.66 10.26 1.76
CA ARG A 31 9.02 9.78 0.52
C ARG A 31 10.06 9.24 -0.47
N ALA A 32 11.13 9.98 -0.71
CA ALA A 32 12.21 9.54 -1.62
C ALA A 32 12.85 8.21 -1.18
N ILE A 33 12.97 7.95 0.13
CA ILE A 33 13.50 6.68 0.64
C ILE A 33 12.50 5.54 0.36
N LEU A 34 11.20 5.74 0.58
CA LEU A 34 10.17 4.74 0.33
C LEU A 34 10.07 4.40 -1.17
N ASP A 35 10.04 5.42 -2.03
CA ASP A 35 10.01 5.27 -3.49
C ASP A 35 11.25 4.53 -4.00
N ALA A 36 12.45 4.87 -3.48
CA ALA A 36 13.69 4.18 -3.81
C ALA A 36 13.68 2.71 -3.39
N ALA A 37 13.09 2.37 -2.24
CA ALA A 37 13.00 0.99 -1.77
C ALA A 37 12.08 0.14 -2.66
N LEU A 38 10.91 0.69 -3.06
CA LEU A 38 9.99 0.01 -3.97
C LEU A 38 10.62 -0.24 -5.34
N ALA A 39 11.24 0.78 -5.93
CA ALA A 39 11.90 0.65 -7.22
C ALA A 39 13.03 -0.39 -7.18
N LEU A 40 13.91 -0.32 -6.17
CA LEU A 40 15.04 -1.24 -6.05
C LEU A 40 14.61 -2.68 -5.80
N VAL A 41 13.58 -2.92 -4.97
CA VAL A 41 13.13 -4.30 -4.74
C VAL A 41 12.56 -4.92 -6.01
N GLY A 42 11.92 -4.14 -6.86
CA GLY A 42 11.47 -4.58 -8.19
C GLY A 42 12.63 -4.90 -9.14
N GLU A 43 13.71 -4.11 -9.09
CA GLU A 43 14.87 -4.27 -9.98
C GLU A 43 15.79 -5.43 -9.59
N VAL A 44 16.12 -5.55 -8.31
CA VAL A 44 17.17 -6.47 -7.82
C VAL A 44 16.69 -7.58 -6.89
N GLY A 45 15.44 -7.52 -6.46
CA GLY A 45 14.84 -8.42 -5.46
C GLY A 45 15.29 -8.12 -4.03
N TYR A 46 14.55 -8.69 -3.06
CA TYR A 46 14.77 -8.41 -1.62
C TYR A 46 16.16 -8.80 -1.12
N ASN A 47 16.70 -9.94 -1.58
CA ASN A 47 17.99 -10.41 -1.07
C ASN A 47 19.15 -9.46 -1.41
N LYS A 48 19.10 -8.81 -2.56
CA LYS A 48 20.11 -7.83 -3.02
C LYS A 48 19.80 -6.40 -2.60
N LEU A 49 18.60 -6.14 -2.06
CA LEU A 49 18.24 -4.83 -1.52
C LEU A 49 19.12 -4.52 -0.30
N THR A 50 19.73 -3.32 -0.26
CA THR A 50 20.53 -2.85 0.87
C THR A 50 20.19 -1.44 1.26
N ILE A 51 20.43 -1.06 2.51
CA ILE A 51 20.25 0.32 2.99
C ILE A 51 21.15 1.29 2.21
N GLU A 52 22.35 0.85 1.84
CA GLU A 52 23.29 1.62 1.03
C GLU A 52 22.71 1.97 -0.35
N ALA A 53 22.13 0.98 -1.03
CA ALA A 53 21.51 1.19 -2.34
C ALA A 53 20.29 2.12 -2.24
N ILE A 54 19.45 1.94 -1.22
CA ILE A 54 18.30 2.81 -0.96
C ILE A 54 18.76 4.25 -0.70
N ALA A 55 19.78 4.45 0.15
CA ALA A 55 20.32 5.76 0.48
C ALA A 55 20.90 6.46 -0.75
N ALA A 56 21.68 5.74 -1.56
CA ALA A 56 22.25 6.27 -2.80
C ALA A 56 21.15 6.68 -3.81
N ARG A 57 20.14 5.83 -4.02
CA ARG A 57 19.01 6.11 -4.92
C ARG A 57 18.16 7.30 -4.44
N ALA A 58 17.92 7.40 -3.13
CA ALA A 58 17.13 8.48 -2.53
C ALA A 58 17.92 9.80 -2.36
N GLY A 59 19.24 9.80 -2.62
CA GLY A 59 20.07 10.98 -2.43
C GLY A 59 20.25 11.41 -0.97
N VAL A 60 20.26 10.45 -0.03
CA VAL A 60 20.38 10.71 1.40
C VAL A 60 21.53 9.91 2.02
N GLY A 61 21.97 10.31 3.22
CA GLY A 61 22.92 9.52 4.00
C GLY A 61 22.24 8.33 4.69
N LYS A 62 22.96 7.20 4.87
CA LYS A 62 22.47 6.02 5.63
C LYS A 62 21.92 6.36 7.00
N GLN A 63 22.56 7.31 7.71
CA GLN A 63 22.13 7.78 9.03
C GLN A 63 20.71 8.38 8.99
N THR A 64 20.31 8.98 7.87
CA THR A 64 18.96 9.51 7.70
C THR A 64 17.94 8.36 7.66
N ILE A 65 18.27 7.23 7.02
CA ILE A 65 17.40 6.05 6.99
C ILE A 65 17.31 5.43 8.38
N TYR A 66 18.45 5.14 9.03
CA TYR A 66 18.48 4.50 10.35
C TYR A 66 17.79 5.31 11.46
N ARG A 67 17.64 6.62 11.29
CA ARG A 67 16.87 7.45 12.21
C ARG A 67 15.37 7.07 12.24
N TRP A 68 14.83 6.56 11.14
CA TRP A 68 13.41 6.22 11.01
C TRP A 68 13.14 4.72 10.96
N TRP A 69 14.06 3.95 10.41
CA TRP A 69 13.89 2.52 10.20
C TRP A 69 15.09 1.71 10.64
N PRO A 70 14.91 0.70 11.49
CA PRO A 70 16.02 -0.13 11.99
C PRO A 70 16.58 -1.08 10.92
N SER A 71 15.83 -1.37 9.85
CA SER A 71 16.20 -2.36 8.83
C SER A 71 15.59 -2.04 7.46
N LYS A 72 16.12 -2.66 6.41
CA LYS A 72 15.54 -2.59 5.07
C LYS A 72 14.12 -3.15 5.00
N ALA A 73 13.80 -4.14 5.84
CA ALA A 73 12.47 -4.73 5.94
C ALA A 73 11.46 -3.71 6.50
N ALA A 74 11.86 -2.93 7.51
CA ALA A 74 11.02 -1.86 8.06
C ALA A 74 10.77 -0.74 7.04
N VAL A 75 11.79 -0.38 6.23
CA VAL A 75 11.60 0.57 5.11
C VAL A 75 10.59 0.03 4.10
N LEU A 76 10.75 -1.25 3.71
CA LEU A 76 9.88 -1.87 2.71
C LEU A 76 8.44 -2.00 3.21
N LEU A 77 8.23 -2.33 4.49
CA LEU A 77 6.90 -2.37 5.10
C LEU A 77 6.22 -0.99 5.04
N ASP A 78 6.91 0.06 5.46
CA ASP A 78 6.35 1.42 5.40
C ASP A 78 6.13 1.89 3.95
N ALA A 79 6.98 1.47 3.01
CA ALA A 79 6.81 1.75 1.59
C ALA A 79 5.58 1.04 1.01
N SER A 80 5.36 -0.23 1.36
CA SER A 80 4.17 -1.00 0.95
C SER A 80 2.88 -0.43 1.55
N LEU A 81 2.93 0.02 2.82
CA LEU A 81 1.79 0.69 3.45
C LEU A 81 1.46 2.03 2.78
N ALA A 82 2.47 2.80 2.40
CA ALA A 82 2.26 4.06 1.67
C ALA A 82 1.62 3.80 0.30
N LEU A 83 2.11 2.78 -0.42
CA LEU A 83 1.55 2.37 -1.70
C LEU A 83 0.08 1.95 -1.57
N ALA A 84 -0.25 1.11 -0.58
CA ALA A 84 -1.62 0.69 -0.29
C ALA A 84 -2.52 1.88 0.13
N GLY A 85 -1.99 2.82 0.92
CA GLY A 85 -2.70 4.02 1.35
C GLY A 85 -2.98 4.98 0.19
N ASP A 86 -2.02 5.16 -0.71
CA ASP A 86 -2.20 5.99 -1.90
C ASP A 86 -3.28 5.39 -2.83
N ALA A 87 -3.32 4.05 -2.99
CA ALA A 87 -4.36 3.35 -3.74
C ALA A 87 -5.75 3.48 -3.07
N ALA A 88 -5.83 3.26 -1.76
CA ALA A 88 -7.09 3.38 -1.02
C ALA A 88 -7.67 4.81 -1.06
N THR A 89 -6.81 5.85 -1.02
CA THR A 89 -7.26 7.24 -1.14
C THR A 89 -7.66 7.61 -2.57
N ALA A 90 -7.00 7.05 -3.57
CA ALA A 90 -7.36 7.27 -4.97
C ALA A 90 -8.74 6.70 -5.31
N ASP A 91 -9.10 5.56 -4.72
CA ASP A 91 -10.38 4.87 -4.95
C ASP A 91 -11.47 5.24 -3.92
N GLY A 92 -11.14 6.02 -2.87
CA GLY A 92 -12.07 6.38 -1.79
C GLY A 92 -12.47 5.19 -0.90
N ARG A 93 -11.71 4.09 -0.89
CA ARG A 93 -12.06 2.86 -0.18
C ARG A 93 -11.75 2.94 1.32
N ALA A 94 -12.66 3.53 2.08
CA ALA A 94 -12.70 3.28 3.53
C ALA A 94 -13.49 2.01 3.89
N ALA A 95 -14.25 1.44 2.94
CA ALA A 95 -15.06 0.22 3.07
C ALA A 95 -15.17 -0.48 1.71
N LEU A 96 -15.49 -1.77 1.70
CA LEU A 96 -15.84 -2.48 0.47
C LEU A 96 -17.22 -1.99 -0.05
N PRO A 97 -17.49 -2.10 -1.38
CA PRO A 97 -18.80 -1.79 -1.93
C PRO A 97 -19.92 -2.54 -1.19
N ASP A 98 -21.05 -1.87 -0.97
CA ASP A 98 -22.26 -2.45 -0.40
C ASP A 98 -23.47 -1.98 -1.22
N THR A 99 -23.65 -2.61 -2.38
CA THR A 99 -24.68 -2.24 -3.36
C THR A 99 -26.00 -3.00 -3.15
N GLY A 100 -26.02 -3.96 -2.21
CA GLY A 100 -27.11 -4.90 -2.02
C GLY A 100 -26.92 -6.21 -2.82
N ASP A 101 -25.89 -6.32 -3.64
CA ASP A 101 -25.49 -7.57 -4.33
C ASP A 101 -24.11 -8.01 -3.82
N LEU A 102 -24.09 -8.87 -2.80
CA LEU A 102 -22.88 -9.36 -2.17
C LEU A 102 -21.93 -10.04 -3.17
N ALA A 103 -22.49 -10.83 -4.09
CA ALA A 103 -21.67 -11.56 -5.06
C ALA A 103 -20.98 -10.60 -6.03
N ALA A 104 -21.71 -9.62 -6.57
CA ALA A 104 -21.16 -8.60 -7.45
C ALA A 104 -20.10 -7.76 -6.77
N ASP A 105 -20.35 -7.31 -5.53
CA ASP A 105 -19.43 -6.51 -4.73
C ASP A 105 -18.11 -7.26 -4.46
N LEU A 106 -18.19 -8.51 -4.01
CA LEU A 106 -17.01 -9.33 -3.75
C LEU A 106 -16.24 -9.65 -5.03
N LYS A 107 -16.93 -9.96 -6.15
CA LYS A 107 -16.29 -10.17 -7.46
C LYS A 107 -15.53 -8.92 -7.91
N GLN A 108 -16.12 -7.74 -7.77
CA GLN A 108 -15.45 -6.47 -8.08
C GLN A 108 -14.16 -6.30 -7.30
N VAL A 109 -14.20 -6.53 -5.98
CA VAL A 109 -13.03 -6.36 -5.11
C VAL A 109 -11.96 -7.41 -5.38
N LEU A 110 -12.33 -8.69 -5.57
CA LEU A 110 -11.35 -9.74 -5.87
C LEU A 110 -10.70 -9.55 -7.24
N ARG A 111 -11.44 -9.06 -8.25
CA ARG A 111 -10.85 -8.69 -9.55
C ARG A 111 -9.82 -7.57 -9.40
N ALA A 112 -10.12 -6.52 -8.62
CA ALA A 112 -9.17 -5.46 -8.31
C ALA A 112 -7.92 -6.00 -7.59
N THR A 113 -8.08 -6.93 -6.64
CA THR A 113 -6.96 -7.61 -5.99
C THR A 113 -6.12 -8.43 -6.98
N VAL A 114 -6.75 -9.08 -7.95
CA VAL A 114 -6.04 -9.78 -9.04
C VAL A 114 -5.23 -8.79 -9.88
N ASP A 115 -5.79 -7.63 -10.21
CA ASP A 115 -5.09 -6.59 -10.97
C ASP A 115 -3.89 -6.05 -10.19
N GLU A 116 -4.06 -5.78 -8.89
CA GLU A 116 -2.96 -5.38 -7.99
C GLU A 116 -1.85 -6.44 -7.94
N PHE A 117 -2.19 -7.72 -7.77
CA PHE A 117 -1.20 -8.81 -7.72
C PHE A 117 -0.49 -9.05 -9.06
N ASN A 118 -1.09 -8.66 -10.17
CA ASN A 118 -0.50 -8.71 -11.50
C ASN A 118 0.31 -7.43 -11.84
N ASP A 119 0.15 -6.34 -11.09
CA ASP A 119 0.94 -5.13 -11.29
C ASP A 119 2.35 -5.29 -10.71
N PRO A 120 3.42 -5.17 -11.52
CA PRO A 120 4.80 -5.27 -11.04
C PRO A 120 5.14 -4.30 -9.91
N ALA A 121 4.48 -3.14 -9.83
CA ALA A 121 4.69 -2.15 -8.78
C ALA A 121 4.24 -2.68 -7.40
N TYR A 122 3.24 -3.55 -7.36
CA TYR A 122 2.76 -4.22 -6.14
C TYR A 122 3.37 -5.61 -5.94
N ASP A 123 3.48 -6.42 -7.01
CA ASP A 123 3.93 -7.81 -6.92
C ASP A 123 5.28 -7.94 -6.23
N ALA A 124 6.30 -7.24 -6.72
CA ALA A 124 7.67 -7.43 -6.24
C ALA A 124 7.86 -6.97 -4.77
N PRO A 125 7.40 -5.78 -4.33
CA PRO A 125 7.49 -5.34 -2.94
C PRO A 125 6.70 -6.24 -1.98
N LEU A 126 5.46 -6.56 -2.32
CA LEU A 126 4.57 -7.33 -1.43
C LEU A 126 5.05 -8.78 -1.29
N ARG A 127 5.49 -9.41 -2.38
CA ARG A 127 6.08 -10.75 -2.36
C ARG A 127 7.35 -10.78 -1.54
N ALA A 128 8.22 -9.79 -1.71
CA ALA A 128 9.45 -9.66 -0.94
C ALA A 128 9.18 -9.52 0.55
N LEU A 129 8.19 -8.71 0.92
CA LEU A 129 7.79 -8.48 2.30
C LEU A 129 7.16 -9.73 2.91
N THR A 130 6.28 -10.42 2.18
CA THR A 130 5.65 -11.67 2.62
C THR A 130 6.69 -12.76 2.87
N ALA A 131 7.64 -12.94 1.94
CA ALA A 131 8.72 -13.92 2.11
C ALA A 131 9.66 -13.59 3.28
N ALA A 132 9.98 -12.30 3.48
CA ALA A 132 10.79 -11.86 4.61
C ALA A 132 10.04 -12.06 5.94
N GLY A 133 8.75 -11.74 6.00
CA GLY A 133 7.92 -11.93 7.19
C GLY A 133 7.74 -13.39 7.60
N ALA A 134 7.83 -14.34 6.65
CA ALA A 134 7.78 -15.77 6.94
C ALA A 134 9.02 -16.28 7.71
N THR A 135 10.14 -15.57 7.61
CA THR A 135 11.42 -15.95 8.25
C THR A 135 11.81 -15.02 9.41
N ASP A 136 11.20 -13.85 9.52
CA ASP A 136 11.38 -12.87 10.57
C ASP A 136 10.06 -12.69 11.34
N PRO A 137 9.91 -13.28 12.54
CA PRO A 137 8.65 -13.23 13.30
C PRO A 137 8.20 -11.81 13.68
N GLU A 138 9.15 -10.91 13.97
CA GLU A 138 8.82 -9.52 14.33
C GLU A 138 8.27 -8.76 13.11
N LEU A 139 8.92 -8.92 11.96
CA LEU A 139 8.44 -8.36 10.71
C LEU A 139 7.09 -8.94 10.30
N GLY A 140 6.92 -10.26 10.43
CA GLY A 140 5.66 -10.96 10.14
C GLY A 140 4.50 -10.46 11.00
N ALA A 141 4.73 -10.27 12.30
CA ALA A 141 3.73 -9.69 13.20
C ALA A 141 3.34 -8.26 12.79
N ARG A 142 4.32 -7.41 12.49
CA ARG A 142 4.07 -6.02 12.02
C ARG A 142 3.36 -5.99 10.67
N PHE A 143 3.73 -6.87 9.75
CA PHE A 143 3.06 -7.00 8.45
C PHE A 143 1.59 -7.41 8.64
N THR A 144 1.35 -8.41 9.50
CA THR A 144 -0.01 -8.86 9.82
C THR A 144 -0.83 -7.74 10.46
N GLU A 145 -0.30 -7.08 11.47
CA GLU A 145 -1.01 -6.02 12.21
C GLU A 145 -1.33 -4.80 11.35
N ARG A 146 -0.35 -4.33 10.58
CA ARG A 146 -0.43 -3.04 9.90
C ARG A 146 -0.98 -3.10 8.49
N LEU A 147 -0.86 -4.24 7.80
CA LEU A 147 -1.29 -4.39 6.42
C LEU A 147 -2.40 -5.43 6.28
N LEU A 148 -2.20 -6.66 6.75
CA LEU A 148 -3.10 -7.76 6.48
C LEU A 148 -4.41 -7.67 7.28
N ALA A 149 -4.32 -7.47 8.60
CA ALA A 149 -5.50 -7.46 9.47
C ALA A 149 -6.50 -6.34 9.11
N PRO A 150 -6.08 -5.09 8.81
CA PRO A 150 -7.02 -4.06 8.35
C PRO A 150 -7.72 -4.44 7.05
N GLN A 151 -7.04 -5.07 6.10
CA GLN A 151 -7.67 -5.54 4.86
C GLN A 151 -8.69 -6.64 5.13
N LEU A 152 -8.34 -7.65 5.94
CA LEU A 152 -9.28 -8.72 6.30
C LEU A 152 -10.53 -8.18 6.99
N ALA A 153 -10.37 -7.17 7.85
CA ALA A 153 -11.50 -6.54 8.54
C ALA A 153 -12.53 -5.94 7.56
N LEU A 154 -12.09 -5.36 6.44
CA LEU A 154 -13.02 -4.83 5.42
C LEU A 154 -13.93 -5.92 4.83
N TYR A 155 -13.38 -7.10 4.56
CA TYR A 155 -14.17 -8.24 4.07
C TYR A 155 -15.13 -8.75 5.15
N GLU A 156 -14.66 -8.90 6.39
CA GLU A 156 -15.50 -9.33 7.50
C GLU A 156 -16.64 -8.34 7.77
N ASP A 157 -16.39 -7.03 7.65
CA ASP A 157 -17.41 -6.00 7.81
C ASP A 157 -18.47 -6.06 6.70
N ARG A 158 -18.04 -6.25 5.44
CA ARG A 158 -18.97 -6.43 4.32
C ARG A 158 -19.82 -7.69 4.45
N LEU A 159 -19.21 -8.82 4.85
CA LEU A 159 -19.92 -10.07 5.11
C LEU A 159 -20.89 -9.94 6.31
N ARG A 160 -20.52 -9.16 7.33
CA ARG A 160 -21.37 -8.87 8.48
C ARG A 160 -22.59 -8.05 8.08
N SER A 161 -22.42 -7.04 7.20
CA SER A 161 -23.51 -6.27 6.61
C SER A 161 -24.50 -7.18 5.86
N ALA A 162 -23.98 -8.05 4.97
CA ALA A 162 -24.80 -9.01 4.21
C ALA A 162 -25.55 -9.97 5.13
N ARG A 163 -24.92 -10.47 6.20
CA ARG A 163 -25.61 -11.33 7.18
C ARG A 163 -26.72 -10.57 7.91
N ALA A 164 -26.52 -9.30 8.26
CA ALA A 164 -27.55 -8.48 8.89
C ALA A 164 -28.72 -8.19 7.94
N ALA A 165 -28.46 -8.09 6.64
CA ALA A 165 -29.49 -7.94 5.60
C ALA A 165 -30.27 -9.24 5.29
N GLY A 166 -29.75 -10.40 5.73
CA GLY A 166 -30.36 -11.70 5.45
C GLY A 166 -29.81 -12.39 4.18
N ASP A 167 -28.83 -11.81 3.50
CA ASP A 167 -28.21 -12.34 2.28
C ASP A 167 -27.21 -13.47 2.58
N LEU A 168 -26.85 -13.65 3.84
CA LEU A 168 -25.90 -14.68 4.29
C LEU A 168 -26.46 -15.44 5.50
N ALA A 169 -26.22 -16.76 5.54
CA ALA A 169 -26.69 -17.62 6.63
C ALA A 169 -26.16 -17.14 8.00
N GLY A 170 -27.04 -17.11 9.01
CA GLY A 170 -26.74 -16.56 10.33
C GLY A 170 -25.60 -17.27 11.09
N GLY A 171 -25.34 -18.56 10.77
CA GLY A 171 -24.26 -19.36 11.36
C GLY A 171 -22.92 -19.32 10.59
N ALA A 172 -22.79 -18.51 9.52
CA ALA A 172 -21.59 -18.44 8.73
C ALA A 172 -20.40 -17.88 9.54
N ASP A 173 -19.26 -18.57 9.50
CA ASP A 173 -18.00 -18.08 10.05
C ASP A 173 -17.40 -17.06 9.06
N LEU A 174 -17.55 -15.77 9.37
CA LEU A 174 -17.13 -14.68 8.49
C LEU A 174 -15.61 -14.63 8.30
N ARG A 175 -14.86 -15.02 9.33
CA ARG A 175 -13.41 -15.09 9.25
C ARG A 175 -12.96 -16.18 8.29
N LEU A 176 -13.53 -17.37 8.44
CA LEU A 176 -13.25 -18.49 7.54
C LEU A 176 -13.63 -18.15 6.10
N MET A 177 -14.79 -17.53 5.87
CA MET A 177 -15.20 -17.09 4.53
C MET A 177 -14.20 -16.11 3.91
N THR A 178 -13.73 -15.14 4.71
CA THR A 178 -12.69 -14.19 4.26
C THR A 178 -11.40 -14.92 3.89
N GLU A 179 -10.97 -15.88 4.70
CA GLU A 179 -9.78 -16.68 4.41
C GLU A 179 -9.96 -17.58 3.16
N MET A 180 -11.16 -18.11 2.94
CA MET A 180 -11.47 -18.89 1.74
C MET A 180 -11.49 -18.02 0.47
N LEU A 181 -11.89 -16.75 0.55
CA LEU A 181 -11.83 -15.81 -0.57
C LEU A 181 -10.38 -15.41 -0.92
N LEU A 182 -9.57 -15.09 0.08
CA LEU A 182 -8.24 -14.52 -0.14
C LEU A 182 -7.11 -15.57 -0.21
N GLY A 183 -7.26 -16.67 0.52
CA GLY A 183 -6.23 -17.71 0.62
C GLY A 183 -5.84 -18.30 -0.73
N PRO A 184 -6.78 -18.76 -1.58
CA PRO A 184 -6.44 -19.30 -2.89
C PRO A 184 -5.80 -18.28 -3.84
N LEU A 185 -6.19 -17.00 -3.78
CA LEU A 185 -5.52 -15.92 -4.54
C LEU A 185 -4.08 -15.78 -4.08
N THR A 186 -3.88 -15.65 -2.78
CA THR A 186 -2.54 -15.51 -2.17
C THR A 186 -1.68 -16.74 -2.48
N TYR A 187 -2.23 -17.94 -2.40
CA TYR A 187 -1.53 -19.19 -2.74
C TYR A 187 -1.04 -19.17 -4.20
N ARG A 188 -1.93 -18.88 -5.16
CA ARG A 188 -1.55 -18.80 -6.59
C ARG A 188 -0.53 -17.69 -6.84
N TRP A 189 -0.76 -16.52 -6.24
CA TRP A 189 0.16 -15.40 -6.38
C TRP A 189 1.54 -15.72 -5.81
N LEU A 190 1.62 -16.19 -4.55
CA LEU A 190 2.89 -16.39 -3.86
C LEU A 190 3.72 -17.51 -4.51
N LEU A 191 3.07 -18.65 -4.83
CA LEU A 191 3.74 -19.86 -5.34
C LEU A 191 3.76 -19.94 -6.88
N ARG A 192 3.08 -19.02 -7.57
CA ARG A 192 2.98 -19.00 -9.06
C ARG A 192 2.49 -20.33 -9.64
N THR A 193 1.55 -20.98 -8.97
CA THR A 193 1.03 -22.29 -9.38
C THR A 193 0.13 -22.24 -10.60
N ALA A 194 -0.52 -21.10 -10.86
CA ALA A 194 -1.33 -20.84 -12.04
C ALA A 194 -1.50 -19.31 -12.21
N PRO A 195 -1.91 -18.82 -13.40
CA PRO A 195 -2.23 -17.41 -13.61
C PRO A 195 -3.36 -16.93 -12.70
N LEU A 196 -3.24 -15.69 -12.19
CA LEU A 196 -4.34 -14.99 -11.56
C LEU A 196 -5.19 -14.33 -12.64
N THR A 197 -6.49 -14.64 -12.66
CA THR A 197 -7.44 -14.09 -13.63
C THR A 197 -8.72 -13.66 -12.94
N HIS A 198 -9.46 -12.73 -13.55
CA HIS A 198 -10.79 -12.34 -13.08
C HIS A 198 -11.75 -13.53 -13.00
N ALA A 199 -11.70 -14.44 -13.99
CA ALA A 199 -12.52 -15.66 -13.97
C ALA A 199 -12.25 -16.54 -12.73
N PHE A 200 -11.00 -16.60 -12.27
CA PHE A 200 -10.67 -17.32 -11.03
C PHE A 200 -11.20 -16.60 -9.80
N ALA A 201 -11.11 -15.26 -9.76
CA ALA A 201 -11.68 -14.46 -8.67
C ALA A 201 -13.21 -14.67 -8.57
N ASP A 202 -13.90 -14.64 -9.72
CA ASP A 202 -15.35 -14.89 -9.80
C ASP A 202 -15.73 -16.28 -9.29
N ALA A 203 -15.02 -17.30 -9.75
CA ALA A 203 -15.26 -18.68 -9.33
C ALA A 203 -15.04 -18.89 -7.81
N LEU A 204 -14.09 -18.17 -7.21
CA LEU A 204 -13.89 -18.20 -5.74
C LEU A 204 -15.09 -17.64 -5.01
N VAL A 205 -15.63 -16.50 -5.45
CA VAL A 205 -16.83 -15.90 -4.85
C VAL A 205 -18.00 -16.86 -4.96
N ASP A 206 -18.23 -17.41 -6.17
CA ASP A 206 -19.35 -18.34 -6.41
C ASP A 206 -19.22 -19.58 -5.52
N ALA A 207 -18.02 -20.14 -5.39
CA ALA A 207 -17.77 -21.29 -4.51
C ALA A 207 -17.99 -20.99 -3.02
N VAL A 208 -17.55 -19.81 -2.55
CA VAL A 208 -17.69 -19.43 -1.13
C VAL A 208 -19.13 -19.09 -0.77
N LEU A 209 -19.89 -18.47 -1.69
CA LEU A 209 -21.29 -18.12 -1.47
C LEU A 209 -22.26 -19.27 -1.79
N GLY A 210 -21.78 -20.39 -2.38
CA GLY A 210 -22.61 -21.52 -2.77
C GLY A 210 -23.52 -21.23 -3.96
N THR A 211 -23.08 -20.34 -4.87
CA THR A 211 -23.81 -19.93 -6.08
C THR A 211 -23.26 -20.56 -7.37
N ALA A 212 -22.28 -21.47 -7.23
CA ALA A 212 -21.65 -22.20 -8.33
C ALA A 212 -22.50 -23.37 -8.84
#